data_c4695ec8bab269bbf347e888fe21dd3e
#
_entry.id   c4695ec8bab269bbf347e888fe21dd3e
#
_cell.length_a   1.000
_cell.length_b   1.000
_cell.length_c   1.000
_cell.angle_alpha   90.00
_cell.angle_beta   90.00
_cell.angle_gamma   90.00
#
_symmetry.space_group_name_H-M   'P 1'
#
loop_
_entity.id
_entity.type
_entity.pdbx_description
1 polymer ?
#
loop_
_entity_poly.entity_id
_entity_poly.type
_entity_poly.pdbx_seq_one_letter_code
_entity_poly.pdbx_strand_id
1 'polypeptide(L)'
;MKCPLCDYDSTIFLLEADAREYRSCEKCYLVFVPSKFFISRKREIERYLEHNNTLTNEGYVMMFQKKINTIKKICSGVNTVLDYGCGYEPVLKFLLEREGYKTHGYDLNFFSNEELDEKYDLIISTETFEHIKNPRQDLASLTPNILSKGYLAIMTRFYPLRDGALCLESFTDWYYKRDPTHIAFYGQKTFLWIANEFKMEICYNNDFDFIIFQKKS
;
A
#
# COMPACT_ATOMS: atom_id res chain seq x y z
N MET A 1 12.84 -16.01 11.43
CA MET A 1 12.97 -14.99 10.35
C MET A 1 12.20 -13.76 10.81
N LYS A 2 12.80 -12.58 10.69
CA LYS A 2 12.14 -11.31 11.10
C LYS A 2 11.01 -10.93 10.15
N CYS A 3 9.94 -10.39 10.73
CA CYS A 3 8.86 -9.79 9.98
C CYS A 3 9.30 -8.41 9.42
N PRO A 4 9.09 -8.11 8.11
CA PRO A 4 9.54 -6.84 7.53
C PRO A 4 8.71 -5.62 8.00
N LEU A 5 7.55 -5.84 8.66
CA LEU A 5 6.71 -4.76 9.16
C LEU A 5 6.93 -4.46 10.65
N CYS A 6 7.15 -5.47 11.50
CA CYS A 6 7.20 -5.23 12.95
C CYS A 6 8.47 -5.72 13.63
N ASP A 7 9.44 -6.21 12.87
CA ASP A 7 10.72 -6.78 13.33
C ASP A 7 10.60 -7.97 14.29
N TYR A 8 9.40 -8.51 14.47
CA TYR A 8 9.17 -9.67 15.32
C TYR A 8 9.85 -10.91 14.75
N ASP A 9 10.56 -11.67 15.60
CA ASP A 9 11.40 -12.78 15.14
C ASP A 9 10.61 -14.08 14.88
N SER A 10 9.40 -14.22 15.45
CA SER A 10 8.56 -15.39 15.24
C SER A 10 7.59 -15.18 14.09
N THR A 11 7.84 -15.92 13.01
CA THR A 11 6.96 -15.98 11.85
C THR A 11 6.69 -17.43 11.50
N ILE A 12 5.44 -17.74 11.17
CA ILE A 12 5.01 -19.10 10.83
C ILE A 12 5.03 -19.31 9.31
N PHE A 13 5.41 -20.51 8.88
CA PHE A 13 5.23 -20.96 7.51
C PHE A 13 3.73 -21.16 7.25
N LEU A 14 3.22 -20.64 6.14
CA LEU A 14 1.83 -20.83 5.74
C LEU A 14 1.69 -21.89 4.65
N LEU A 15 2.36 -21.68 3.53
CA LEU A 15 2.33 -22.57 2.37
C LEU A 15 3.49 -22.26 1.41
N GLU A 16 3.71 -23.18 0.48
CA GLU A 16 4.54 -22.99 -0.69
C GLU A 16 3.65 -23.06 -1.95
N ALA A 17 3.69 -22.02 -2.76
CA ALA A 17 2.97 -21.91 -4.02
C ALA A 17 3.67 -20.91 -4.95
N ASP A 18 3.38 -20.95 -6.24
CA ASP A 18 3.95 -20.02 -7.24
C ASP A 18 5.49 -19.96 -7.18
N ALA A 19 6.14 -21.12 -6.90
CA ALA A 19 7.59 -21.29 -6.71
C ALA A 19 8.18 -20.41 -5.60
N ARG A 20 7.39 -20.06 -4.57
CA ARG A 20 7.85 -19.26 -3.41
C ARG A 20 7.10 -19.63 -2.13
N GLU A 21 7.73 -19.31 -1.01
CA GLU A 21 7.22 -19.53 0.34
C GLU A 21 6.43 -18.31 0.79
N TYR A 22 5.33 -18.53 1.51
CA TYR A 22 4.56 -17.50 2.19
C TYR A 22 4.61 -17.73 3.69
N ARG A 23 4.84 -16.66 4.43
CA ARG A 23 4.91 -16.65 5.89
C ARG A 23 3.94 -15.64 6.48
N SER A 24 3.47 -15.87 7.70
CA SER A 24 2.67 -14.92 8.47
C SER A 24 3.37 -14.52 9.76
N CYS A 25 3.23 -13.28 10.14
CA CYS A 25 3.68 -12.77 11.43
C CYS A 25 2.58 -12.90 12.48
N GLU A 26 2.88 -13.52 13.62
CA GLU A 26 1.92 -13.70 14.72
C GLU A 26 1.61 -12.40 15.47
N LYS A 27 2.48 -11.38 15.36
CA LYS A 27 2.34 -10.10 16.06
C LYS A 27 1.54 -9.07 15.26
N CYS A 28 1.88 -8.84 13.98
CA CYS A 28 1.24 -7.83 13.14
C CYS A 28 0.35 -8.41 12.03
N TYR A 29 0.28 -9.74 11.92
CA TYR A 29 -0.54 -10.47 10.96
C TYR A 29 -0.22 -10.17 9.48
N LEU A 30 0.94 -9.56 9.18
CA LEU A 30 1.40 -9.43 7.81
C LEU A 30 1.68 -10.82 7.24
N VAL A 31 1.16 -11.08 6.04
CA VAL A 31 1.60 -12.21 5.23
C VAL A 31 2.64 -11.71 4.24
N PHE A 32 3.76 -12.41 4.11
CA PHE A 32 4.86 -11.94 3.27
C PHE A 32 5.67 -13.08 2.65
N VAL A 33 6.37 -12.72 1.57
CA VAL A 33 7.34 -13.58 0.87
C VAL A 33 8.73 -13.31 1.43
N PRO A 34 9.53 -14.32 1.80
CA PRO A 34 10.93 -14.14 2.20
C PRO A 34 11.82 -13.58 1.09
N SER A 35 12.79 -12.76 1.45
CA SER A 35 13.66 -12.04 0.50
C SER A 35 14.43 -12.93 -0.48
N LYS A 36 14.69 -14.20 -0.13
CA LYS A 36 15.34 -15.18 -1.03
C LYS A 36 14.53 -15.46 -2.31
N PHE A 37 13.23 -15.11 -2.32
CA PHE A 37 12.33 -15.29 -3.45
C PHE A 37 12.05 -13.99 -4.22
N PHE A 38 12.64 -12.86 -3.82
CA PHE A 38 12.44 -11.61 -4.54
C PHE A 38 13.08 -11.69 -5.92
N ILE A 39 12.35 -11.20 -6.90
CA ILE A 39 12.88 -11.06 -8.26
C ILE A 39 13.90 -9.90 -8.32
N SER A 40 14.73 -9.88 -9.34
CA SER A 40 15.70 -8.80 -9.54
C SER A 40 14.99 -7.48 -9.85
N ARG A 41 15.60 -6.33 -9.48
CA ARG A 41 15.07 -4.98 -9.78
C ARG A 41 14.77 -4.80 -11.28
N LYS A 42 15.58 -5.35 -12.15
CA LYS A 42 15.34 -5.29 -13.59
C LYS A 42 14.01 -5.96 -13.98
N ARG A 43 13.75 -7.18 -13.49
CA ARG A 43 12.50 -7.90 -13.74
C ARG A 43 11.29 -7.22 -13.10
N GLU A 44 11.48 -6.60 -11.94
CA GLU A 44 10.45 -5.81 -11.25
C GLU A 44 10.01 -4.62 -12.12
N ILE A 45 10.96 -3.84 -12.65
CA ILE A 45 10.69 -2.71 -13.55
C ILE A 45 10.05 -3.19 -14.86
N GLU A 46 10.57 -4.26 -15.48
CA GLU A 46 9.97 -4.86 -16.68
C GLU A 46 8.49 -5.22 -16.44
N ARG A 47 8.19 -5.83 -15.29
CA ARG A 47 6.82 -6.20 -14.91
C ARG A 47 5.92 -4.98 -14.74
N TYR A 48 6.41 -3.89 -14.12
CA TYR A 48 5.63 -2.66 -13.98
C TYR A 48 5.28 -2.02 -15.33
N LEU A 49 6.18 -2.08 -16.30
CA LEU A 49 5.96 -1.53 -17.64
C LEU A 49 4.97 -2.38 -18.49
N GLU A 50 4.67 -3.61 -18.10
CA GLU A 50 3.64 -4.44 -18.76
C GLU A 50 2.21 -4.00 -18.40
N HIS A 51 2.03 -3.25 -17.29
CA HIS A 51 0.72 -2.80 -16.88
C HIS A 51 0.23 -1.62 -17.72
N ASN A 52 -1.02 -1.69 -18.18
CA ASN A 52 -1.67 -0.58 -18.88
C ASN A 52 -2.25 0.43 -17.88
N ASN A 53 -1.37 1.09 -17.13
CA ASN A 53 -1.71 2.06 -16.08
C ASN A 53 -1.70 3.48 -16.66
N THR A 54 -2.57 3.75 -17.65
CA THR A 54 -2.60 5.00 -18.41
C THR A 54 -3.92 5.73 -18.26
N LEU A 55 -3.94 7.03 -18.57
CA LEU A 55 -5.16 7.85 -18.61
C LEU A 55 -6.18 7.37 -19.65
N THR A 56 -5.74 6.59 -20.65
CA THR A 56 -6.62 6.02 -21.68
C THR A 56 -7.31 4.74 -21.23
N ASN A 57 -6.85 4.14 -20.13
CA ASN A 57 -7.51 2.98 -19.52
C ASN A 57 -8.68 3.44 -18.64
N GLU A 58 -9.89 3.46 -19.21
CA GLU A 58 -11.11 3.95 -18.52
C GLU A 58 -11.38 3.19 -17.21
N GLY A 59 -11.12 1.87 -17.17
CA GLY A 59 -11.31 1.05 -15.97
C GLY A 59 -10.38 1.48 -14.84
N TYR A 60 -9.12 1.79 -15.17
CA TYR A 60 -8.11 2.26 -14.23
C TYR A 60 -8.45 3.67 -13.70
N VAL A 61 -8.83 4.58 -14.61
CA VAL A 61 -9.29 5.94 -14.26
C VAL A 61 -10.52 5.88 -13.36
N MET A 62 -11.51 5.05 -13.69
CA MET A 62 -12.74 4.91 -12.89
C MET A 62 -12.45 4.35 -11.49
N MET A 63 -11.51 3.42 -11.37
CA MET A 63 -11.07 2.89 -10.07
C MET A 63 -10.53 4.01 -9.19
N PHE A 64 -9.64 4.85 -9.70
CA PHE A 64 -9.10 6.00 -8.95
C PHE A 64 -10.17 7.05 -8.63
N GLN A 65 -11.07 7.34 -9.56
CA GLN A 65 -12.16 8.31 -9.31
C GLN A 65 -13.03 7.88 -8.12
N LYS A 66 -13.30 6.58 -7.96
CA LYS A 66 -14.00 6.04 -6.78
C LYS A 66 -13.23 6.31 -5.48
N LYS A 67 -11.89 6.14 -5.49
CA LYS A 67 -11.05 6.40 -4.32
C LYS A 67 -11.01 7.91 -4.00
N ILE A 68 -10.84 8.76 -5.01
CA ILE A 68 -10.89 10.24 -4.86
C ILE A 68 -12.23 10.67 -4.27
N ASN A 69 -13.35 10.14 -4.75
CA ASN A 69 -14.68 10.45 -4.20
C ASN A 69 -14.81 10.02 -2.72
N THR A 70 -14.19 8.92 -2.33
CA THR A 70 -14.14 8.49 -0.92
C THR A 70 -13.29 9.46 -0.09
N ILE A 71 -12.11 9.85 -0.59
CA ILE A 71 -11.23 10.84 0.06
C ILE A 71 -11.98 12.15 0.29
N LYS A 72 -12.67 12.67 -0.72
CA LYS A 72 -13.46 13.93 -0.61
C LYS A 72 -14.55 13.85 0.46
N LYS A 73 -15.09 12.67 0.75
CA LYS A 73 -16.13 12.47 1.77
C LYS A 73 -15.55 12.32 3.17
N ILE A 74 -14.39 11.68 3.29
CA ILE A 74 -13.81 11.27 4.58
C ILE A 74 -12.77 12.28 5.08
N CYS A 75 -11.93 12.79 4.17
CA CYS A 75 -10.80 13.64 4.52
C CYS A 75 -11.17 15.11 4.37
N SER A 76 -11.19 15.83 5.47
CA SER A 76 -11.48 17.28 5.47
C SER A 76 -10.19 18.11 5.48
N GLY A 77 -10.22 19.28 4.83
CA GLY A 77 -9.11 20.24 4.86
C GLY A 77 -7.88 19.82 4.06
N VAL A 78 -8.01 18.88 3.12
CA VAL A 78 -6.92 18.45 2.25
C VAL A 78 -6.71 19.46 1.14
N ASN A 79 -5.48 19.94 0.98
CA ASN A 79 -5.02 20.81 -0.11
C ASN A 79 -3.78 20.23 -0.81
N THR A 80 -2.85 19.66 -0.02
CA THR A 80 -1.58 19.11 -0.50
C THR A 80 -1.59 17.58 -0.40
N VAL A 81 -1.20 16.91 -1.49
CA VAL A 81 -1.23 15.45 -1.59
C VAL A 81 0.11 14.93 -2.09
N LEU A 82 0.61 13.86 -1.49
CA LEU A 82 1.69 13.04 -2.03
C LEU A 82 1.09 11.75 -2.59
N ASP A 83 1.30 11.48 -3.87
CA ASP A 83 1.06 10.18 -4.52
C ASP A 83 2.33 9.33 -4.39
N TYR A 84 2.37 8.45 -3.38
CA TYR A 84 3.53 7.62 -3.06
C TYR A 84 3.47 6.27 -3.77
N GLY A 85 4.42 6.03 -4.68
CA GLY A 85 4.41 4.92 -5.63
C GLY A 85 3.59 5.25 -6.86
N CYS A 86 3.73 6.47 -7.40
CA CYS A 86 2.92 6.98 -8.51
C CYS A 86 3.15 6.26 -9.85
N GLY A 87 4.17 5.39 -9.95
CA GLY A 87 4.52 4.66 -11.15
C GLY A 87 5.14 5.54 -12.25
N TYR A 88 5.38 4.96 -13.43
CA TYR A 88 6.00 5.66 -14.55
C TYR A 88 5.03 6.66 -15.23
N GLU A 89 3.73 6.44 -15.15
CA GLU A 89 2.69 7.35 -15.63
C GLU A 89 1.78 7.70 -14.43
N PRO A 90 1.94 8.89 -13.82
CA PRO A 90 1.31 9.23 -12.54
C PRO A 90 -0.17 9.62 -12.72
N VAL A 91 -1.00 8.67 -13.13
CA VAL A 91 -2.43 8.87 -13.44
C VAL A 91 -3.20 9.43 -12.25
N LEU A 92 -2.97 8.90 -11.04
CA LEU A 92 -3.67 9.37 -9.85
C LEU A 92 -3.32 10.83 -9.54
N LYS A 93 -2.03 11.20 -9.65
CA LYS A 93 -1.59 12.59 -9.51
C LYS A 93 -2.36 13.53 -10.45
N PHE A 94 -2.45 13.19 -11.74
CA PHE A 94 -3.19 14.02 -12.71
C PHE A 94 -4.69 14.12 -12.38
N LEU A 95 -5.30 13.04 -11.91
CA LEU A 95 -6.71 13.07 -11.50
C LEU A 95 -6.93 13.92 -10.25
N LEU A 96 -6.03 13.86 -9.28
CA LEU A 96 -6.08 14.69 -8.07
C LEU A 96 -5.90 16.18 -8.39
N GLU A 97 -4.98 16.51 -9.30
CA GLU A 97 -4.77 17.89 -9.78
C GLU A 97 -6.01 18.46 -10.49
N ARG A 98 -6.73 17.63 -11.28
CA ARG A 98 -8.02 18.01 -11.89
C ARG A 98 -9.10 18.30 -10.87
N GLU A 99 -9.05 17.67 -9.69
CA GLU A 99 -9.95 17.92 -8.56
C GLU A 99 -9.52 19.13 -7.68
N GLY A 100 -8.42 19.79 -8.04
CA GLY A 100 -7.93 21.01 -7.39
C GLY A 100 -6.91 20.80 -6.27
N TYR A 101 -6.40 19.58 -6.07
CA TYR A 101 -5.34 19.32 -5.09
C TYR A 101 -3.96 19.70 -5.64
N LYS A 102 -3.10 20.28 -4.82
CA LYS A 102 -1.66 20.40 -5.13
C LYS A 102 -1.02 19.03 -4.88
N THR A 103 -0.65 18.32 -5.96
CA THR A 103 -0.20 16.94 -5.86
C THR A 103 1.25 16.77 -6.29
N HIS A 104 2.07 16.13 -5.45
CA HIS A 104 3.41 15.66 -5.78
C HIS A 104 3.37 14.15 -6.03
N GLY A 105 4.19 13.66 -6.95
CA GLY A 105 4.33 12.23 -7.22
C GLY A 105 5.72 11.77 -6.82
N TYR A 106 5.81 10.65 -6.11
CA TYR A 106 7.07 9.99 -5.79
C TYR A 106 7.01 8.52 -6.19
N ASP A 107 8.07 8.03 -6.82
CA ASP A 107 8.25 6.61 -7.10
C ASP A 107 9.74 6.24 -7.06
N LEU A 108 10.09 5.19 -6.34
CA LEU A 108 11.47 4.75 -6.14
C LEU A 108 12.20 4.43 -7.45
N ASN A 109 11.49 3.97 -8.48
CA ASN A 109 12.06 3.54 -9.75
C ASN A 109 12.01 4.61 -10.82
N PHE A 110 11.00 5.50 -10.79
CA PHE A 110 10.68 6.42 -11.87
C PHE A 110 10.79 7.89 -11.49
N PHE A 111 10.57 8.26 -10.22
CA PHE A 111 10.54 9.65 -9.72
C PHE A 111 11.22 9.75 -8.35
N SER A 112 12.45 9.25 -8.23
CA SER A 112 13.20 9.16 -6.98
C SER A 112 13.95 10.44 -6.58
N ASN A 113 14.00 11.45 -7.46
CA ASN A 113 14.79 12.69 -7.24
C ASN A 113 14.01 13.76 -6.47
N GLU A 114 12.74 13.54 -6.16
CA GLU A 114 11.97 14.44 -5.30
C GLU A 114 12.28 14.10 -3.84
N GLU A 115 12.85 15.05 -3.11
CA GLU A 115 13.08 14.92 -1.67
C GLU A 115 11.71 14.91 -0.97
N LEU A 116 11.48 13.91 -0.10
CA LEU A 116 10.25 13.80 0.69
C LEU A 116 10.30 14.74 1.93
N ASP A 117 10.84 15.95 1.75
CA ASP A 117 11.04 16.91 2.85
C ASP A 117 9.80 17.78 3.12
N GLU A 118 8.82 17.75 2.23
CA GLU A 118 7.57 18.50 2.43
C GLU A 118 6.58 17.72 3.30
N LYS A 119 5.67 18.46 3.93
CA LYS A 119 4.55 17.91 4.69
C LYS A 119 3.26 18.01 3.89
N TYR A 120 2.42 16.99 4.03
CA TYR A 120 1.20 16.84 3.25
C TYR A 120 -0.03 16.69 4.16
N ASP A 121 -1.15 17.21 3.69
CA ASP A 121 -2.46 16.95 4.31
C ASP A 121 -2.89 15.49 4.09
N LEU A 122 -2.51 14.91 2.93
CA LEU A 122 -2.77 13.52 2.58
C LEU A 122 -1.55 12.90 1.90
N ILE A 123 -1.14 11.73 2.38
CA ILE A 123 -0.30 10.81 1.61
C ILE A 123 -1.20 9.68 1.13
N ILE A 124 -1.22 9.45 -0.18
CA ILE A 124 -1.95 8.33 -0.79
C ILE A 124 -0.96 7.38 -1.48
N SER A 125 -1.18 6.08 -1.32
CA SER A 125 -0.37 5.05 -1.96
C SER A 125 -1.31 3.99 -2.52
N THR A 126 -1.22 3.73 -3.82
CA THR A 126 -2.14 2.85 -4.53
C THR A 126 -1.40 1.79 -5.31
N GLU A 127 -1.75 0.50 -5.10
CA GLU A 127 -1.10 -0.66 -5.73
C GLU A 127 0.43 -0.59 -5.57
N THR A 128 0.89 -0.28 -4.35
CA THR A 128 2.32 -0.06 -4.05
C THR A 128 2.76 -0.85 -2.81
N PHE A 129 1.94 -0.86 -1.75
CA PHE A 129 2.32 -1.45 -0.46
C PHE A 129 2.62 -2.95 -0.57
N GLU A 130 2.00 -3.67 -1.48
CA GLU A 130 2.26 -5.08 -1.78
C GLU A 130 3.65 -5.34 -2.37
N HIS A 131 4.30 -4.31 -2.93
CA HIS A 131 5.64 -4.38 -3.52
C HIS A 131 6.76 -3.95 -2.55
N ILE A 132 6.40 -3.36 -1.42
CA ILE A 132 7.38 -2.78 -0.47
C ILE A 132 8.13 -3.87 0.26
N LYS A 133 9.47 -3.88 0.11
CA LYS A 133 10.37 -4.84 0.74
C LYS A 133 10.54 -4.64 2.25
N ASN A 134 10.42 -3.38 2.70
CA ASN A 134 10.54 -3.01 4.11
C ASN A 134 9.44 -2.01 4.51
N PRO A 135 8.19 -2.48 4.67
CA PRO A 135 7.06 -1.59 4.96
C PRO A 135 7.19 -0.84 6.29
N ARG A 136 7.97 -1.35 7.25
CA ARG A 136 8.28 -0.61 8.49
C ARG A 136 9.05 0.67 8.20
N GLN A 137 10.10 0.56 7.40
CA GLN A 137 10.96 1.69 7.05
C GLN A 137 10.18 2.74 6.26
N ASP A 138 9.40 2.30 5.27
CA ASP A 138 8.58 3.20 4.44
C ASP A 138 7.53 3.94 5.29
N LEU A 139 6.78 3.24 6.14
CA LEU A 139 5.85 3.88 7.07
C LEU A 139 6.53 4.85 8.05
N ALA A 140 7.72 4.49 8.55
CA ALA A 140 8.49 5.36 9.44
C ALA A 140 9.01 6.62 8.74
N SER A 141 9.29 6.57 7.44
CA SER A 141 9.67 7.74 6.64
C SER A 141 8.47 8.59 6.22
N LEU A 142 7.32 7.98 5.94
CA LEU A 142 6.13 8.69 5.48
C LEU A 142 5.37 9.40 6.60
N THR A 143 5.22 8.75 7.76
CA THR A 143 4.39 9.29 8.86
C THR A 143 4.85 10.65 9.41
N PRO A 144 6.15 11.01 9.50
CA PRO A 144 6.57 12.36 9.86
C PRO A 144 6.12 13.43 8.87
N ASN A 145 5.97 13.06 7.58
CA ASN A 145 5.59 13.97 6.50
C ASN A 145 4.08 14.19 6.39
N ILE A 146 3.29 13.51 7.20
CA ILE A 146 1.86 13.79 7.36
C ILE A 146 1.68 14.94 8.35
N LEU A 147 0.96 15.98 7.98
CA LEU A 147 0.58 17.08 8.87
C LEU A 147 -0.23 16.58 10.08
N SER A 148 -0.29 17.40 11.15
CA SER A 148 -1.19 17.10 12.28
C SER A 148 -2.63 17.00 11.78
N LYS A 149 -3.36 15.95 12.17
CA LYS A 149 -4.69 15.59 11.65
C LYS A 149 -4.75 15.30 10.15
N GLY A 150 -3.62 15.23 9.45
CA GLY A 150 -3.53 14.77 8.07
C GLY A 150 -3.75 13.26 7.94
N TYR A 151 -3.73 12.77 6.71
CA TYR A 151 -4.21 11.43 6.38
C TYR A 151 -3.15 10.58 5.68
N LEU A 152 -3.23 9.27 5.87
CA LEU A 152 -2.58 8.25 5.06
C LEU A 152 -3.66 7.36 4.45
N ALA A 153 -3.75 7.31 3.13
CA ALA A 153 -4.64 6.43 2.41
C ALA A 153 -3.85 5.33 1.70
N ILE A 154 -4.20 4.07 1.92
CA ILE A 154 -3.54 2.92 1.30
C ILE A 154 -4.57 2.13 0.51
N MET A 155 -4.28 1.90 -0.79
CA MET A 155 -4.99 0.97 -1.63
C MET A 155 -4.08 -0.19 -1.98
N THR A 156 -4.43 -1.36 -1.48
CA THR A 156 -3.83 -2.65 -1.79
C THR A 156 -4.86 -3.74 -1.51
N ARG A 157 -4.91 -4.82 -2.25
CA ARG A 157 -5.91 -5.85 -2.05
C ARG A 157 -5.71 -6.58 -0.72
N PHE A 158 -6.74 -6.62 0.14
CA PHE A 158 -6.68 -7.33 1.42
C PHE A 158 -6.75 -8.83 1.20
N TYR A 159 -5.94 -9.59 1.92
CA TYR A 159 -5.98 -11.04 1.82
C TYR A 159 -7.32 -11.60 2.31
N PRO A 160 -7.78 -12.73 1.73
CA PRO A 160 -9.10 -13.28 2.06
C PRO A 160 -9.20 -13.73 3.52
N LEU A 161 -10.32 -13.37 4.13
CA LEU A 161 -10.64 -13.72 5.51
C LEU A 161 -11.82 -14.70 5.57
N ARG A 162 -11.81 -15.58 6.57
CA ARG A 162 -12.97 -16.35 7.04
C ARG A 162 -13.03 -16.23 8.55
N ASP A 163 -14.16 -15.80 9.10
CA ASP A 163 -14.37 -15.58 10.56
C ASP A 163 -13.32 -14.66 11.20
N GLY A 164 -12.90 -13.61 10.47
CA GLY A 164 -11.91 -12.64 10.95
C GLY A 164 -10.45 -13.14 10.99
N ALA A 165 -10.17 -14.31 10.43
CA ALA A 165 -8.84 -14.88 10.28
C ALA A 165 -8.47 -15.11 8.81
N LEU A 166 -7.17 -15.18 8.50
CA LEU A 166 -6.69 -15.53 7.16
C LEU A 166 -7.31 -16.88 6.73
N CYS A 167 -8.03 -16.88 5.61
CA CYS A 167 -8.53 -18.10 4.99
C CYS A 167 -7.46 -18.69 4.07
N LEU A 168 -6.74 -19.70 4.57
CA LEU A 168 -5.60 -20.29 3.85
C LEU A 168 -6.03 -20.93 2.53
N GLU A 169 -7.17 -21.58 2.48
CA GLU A 169 -7.74 -22.17 1.27
C GLU A 169 -7.96 -21.10 0.18
N SER A 170 -8.68 -20.03 0.51
CA SER A 170 -8.92 -18.91 -0.42
C SER A 170 -7.63 -18.19 -0.77
N PHE A 171 -6.68 -18.04 0.16
CA PHE A 171 -5.37 -17.44 -0.10
C PHE A 171 -4.54 -18.28 -1.07
N THR A 172 -4.61 -19.62 -0.97
CA THR A 172 -3.87 -20.53 -1.88
C THR A 172 -4.25 -20.28 -3.34
N ASP A 173 -5.53 -20.08 -3.62
CA ASP A 173 -6.04 -19.86 -5.00
C ASP A 173 -6.11 -18.38 -5.39
N TRP A 174 -5.73 -17.47 -4.49
CA TRP A 174 -5.89 -16.05 -4.70
C TRP A 174 -4.99 -15.51 -5.82
N TYR A 175 -5.59 -14.94 -6.85
CA TYR A 175 -4.89 -14.46 -8.05
C TYR A 175 -3.85 -13.37 -7.74
N TYR A 176 -4.15 -12.49 -6.75
CA TYR A 176 -3.32 -11.33 -6.42
C TYR A 176 -1.93 -11.71 -5.93
N LYS A 177 -1.79 -12.84 -5.22
CA LYS A 177 -0.49 -13.34 -4.79
C LYS A 177 0.36 -13.94 -5.92
N ARG A 178 -0.21 -14.19 -7.10
CA ARG A 178 0.51 -14.81 -8.23
C ARG A 178 1.45 -13.84 -8.94
N ASP A 179 1.25 -12.51 -8.79
CA ASP A 179 2.21 -11.54 -9.29
C ASP A 179 3.55 -11.70 -8.53
N PRO A 180 4.67 -11.93 -9.25
CA PRO A 180 5.96 -12.16 -8.59
C PRO A 180 6.51 -10.91 -7.89
N THR A 181 5.98 -9.73 -8.17
CA THR A 181 6.34 -8.48 -7.52
C THR A 181 5.55 -8.24 -6.22
N HIS A 182 4.43 -8.95 -6.01
CA HIS A 182 3.66 -8.86 -4.76
C HIS A 182 4.32 -9.72 -3.68
N ILE A 183 4.90 -9.09 -2.67
CA ILE A 183 5.69 -9.72 -1.62
C ILE A 183 5.18 -9.45 -0.21
N ALA A 184 4.23 -8.52 -0.04
CA ALA A 184 3.61 -8.18 1.24
C ALA A 184 2.08 -8.11 1.09
N PHE A 185 1.35 -8.79 1.97
CA PHE A 185 -0.11 -8.89 1.89
C PHE A 185 -0.71 -8.51 3.23
N TYR A 186 -1.67 -7.60 3.18
CA TYR A 186 -2.26 -6.93 4.32
C TYR A 186 -3.69 -7.42 4.56
N GLY A 187 -4.10 -7.39 5.81
CA GLY A 187 -5.48 -7.61 6.21
C GLY A 187 -5.88 -6.66 7.33
N GLN A 188 -7.12 -6.72 7.77
CA GLN A 188 -7.66 -5.83 8.80
C GLN A 188 -6.79 -5.78 10.07
N LYS A 189 -6.35 -6.93 10.59
CA LYS A 189 -5.49 -6.99 11.79
C LYS A 189 -4.12 -6.34 11.57
N THR A 190 -3.57 -6.44 10.34
CA THR A 190 -2.32 -5.77 9.97
C THR A 190 -2.49 -4.26 10.02
N PHE A 191 -3.57 -3.75 9.46
CA PHE A 191 -3.86 -2.31 9.47
C PHE A 191 -4.18 -1.77 10.86
N LEU A 192 -4.86 -2.54 11.71
CA LEU A 192 -5.04 -2.21 13.13
C LEU A 192 -3.69 -2.12 13.86
N TRP A 193 -2.78 -3.04 13.58
CA TRP A 193 -1.43 -2.99 14.12
C TRP A 193 -0.67 -1.73 13.64
N ILE A 194 -0.73 -1.41 12.34
CA ILE A 194 -0.13 -0.19 11.77
C ILE A 194 -0.69 1.06 12.43
N ALA A 195 -2.01 1.17 12.60
CA ALA A 195 -2.66 2.28 13.26
C ALA A 195 -2.11 2.53 14.67
N ASN A 196 -1.97 1.47 15.46
CA ASN A 196 -1.47 1.54 16.82
C ASN A 196 0.02 1.90 16.87
N GLU A 197 0.86 1.26 16.06
CA GLU A 197 2.31 1.45 16.04
C GLU A 197 2.68 2.87 15.61
N PHE A 198 2.01 3.41 14.59
CA PHE A 198 2.28 4.72 14.02
C PHE A 198 1.36 5.83 14.55
N LYS A 199 0.63 5.58 15.66
CA LYS A 199 -0.23 6.55 16.35
C LYS A 199 -1.25 7.22 15.44
N MET A 200 -1.87 6.42 14.60
CA MET A 200 -2.95 6.82 13.70
C MET A 200 -4.29 6.25 14.13
N GLU A 201 -5.38 6.78 13.61
CA GLU A 201 -6.74 6.27 13.77
C GLU A 201 -7.29 5.86 12.40
N ILE A 202 -7.96 4.71 12.31
CA ILE A 202 -8.63 4.28 11.08
C ILE A 202 -9.94 5.05 10.99
N CYS A 203 -10.08 5.95 10.02
CA CYS A 203 -11.29 6.70 9.77
C CYS A 203 -12.13 6.16 8.60
N TYR A 204 -11.58 5.27 7.79
CA TYR A 204 -12.29 4.56 6.74
C TYR A 204 -11.65 3.22 6.43
N ASN A 205 -12.46 2.19 6.18
CA ASN A 205 -12.04 0.87 5.71
C ASN A 205 -13.21 0.25 4.93
N ASN A 206 -12.98 -0.18 3.68
CA ASN A 206 -14.00 -0.86 2.86
C ASN A 206 -13.90 -2.39 2.94
N ASP A 207 -13.03 -2.93 3.80
CA ASP A 207 -12.79 -4.37 4.02
C ASP A 207 -12.37 -5.16 2.79
N PHE A 208 -11.88 -4.48 1.76
CA PHE A 208 -11.57 -5.07 0.48
C PHE A 208 -10.21 -4.65 -0.11
N ASP A 209 -10.00 -3.35 -0.29
CA ASP A 209 -8.80 -2.82 -0.93
C ASP A 209 -8.42 -1.40 -0.51
N PHE A 210 -9.18 -0.71 0.34
CA PHE A 210 -8.93 0.69 0.62
C PHE A 210 -9.15 1.05 2.09
N ILE A 211 -8.13 1.67 2.68
CA ILE A 211 -8.14 2.11 4.07
C ILE A 211 -7.58 3.52 4.17
N ILE A 212 -8.13 4.33 5.07
CA ILE A 212 -7.67 5.68 5.36
C ILE A 212 -7.42 5.79 6.87
N PHE A 213 -6.25 6.25 7.21
CA PHE A 213 -5.83 6.58 8.56
C PHE A 213 -5.77 8.10 8.72
N GLN A 214 -6.09 8.60 9.91
CA GLN A 214 -5.82 9.97 10.32
C GLN A 214 -4.73 9.99 11.38
N LYS A 215 -3.75 10.89 11.24
CA LYS A 215 -2.71 11.11 12.23
C LYS A 215 -3.31 11.77 13.47
N LYS A 216 -3.06 11.16 14.63
CA LYS A 216 -3.45 11.76 15.93
C LYS A 216 -2.65 13.04 16.16
N SER A 217 -3.29 13.99 16.82
CA SER A 217 -2.69 15.30 17.19
C SER A 217 -1.54 15.12 18.17
#